data_877435a8a8b30db86773b57225407dea
#
_entry.id   877435a8a8b30db86773b57225407dea
#
_cell.length_a   1.000
_cell.length_b   1.000
_cell.length_c   1.000
_cell.angle_alpha   90.00
_cell.angle_beta   90.00
_cell.angle_gamma   90.00
#
_symmetry.space_group_name_H-M   'P 1'
#
loop_
_entity.id
_entity.type
_entity.pdbx_description
1 polymer ?
#
loop_
_entity_poly.entity_id
_entity_poly.type
_entity_poly.pdbx_seq_one_letter_code
_entity_poly.pdbx_strand_id
1 'polypeptide(L)'
;MRRPQRSPRLATLCLQGNTAASTKDNAARIPLLEEVVRILRQQRAWHPIDALVLPGGFFWLSKVLGASTFERRRSLVSGERFLAAVMKALTQLDALSPGIRLITGVMAKPREKTERTEQACLAFDQTGLIGAARKIFPTQAESRGRRFMTPFVDDYASDQRFIELSNGSLAALHSCYDLFGTADIGSGGGARRAAIKALRHQGGRLMEGQEGYRASRDSSLAAWANLVAAKAPDVLLATIHAFERPGLDGYWQRHGIARASAAHSGALSIGAAHFLEGLPKDGSTLAAYGVPKRELSAGTSRRAYSLAPLYSAVLNVQGMNGSLRVFEPPSSRWNTKNQRAT
;
A
#
# COMPACT_ATOMS: atom_id res chain seq x y z
N MET A 1 17.73 6.19 13.59
CA MET A 1 16.39 5.52 13.57
C MET A 1 16.10 4.96 14.96
N ARG A 2 14.91 5.24 15.50
CA ARG A 2 14.47 4.64 16.77
C ARG A 2 14.16 3.17 16.50
N ARG A 3 14.52 2.27 17.43
CA ARG A 3 14.16 0.86 17.32
C ARG A 3 12.67 0.68 17.63
N PRO A 4 11.95 -0.18 16.87
CA PRO A 4 10.56 -0.49 17.22
C PRO A 4 10.49 -1.04 18.65
N GLN A 5 9.61 -0.45 19.45
CA GLN A 5 9.48 -0.83 20.87
C GLN A 5 8.62 -2.09 21.06
N ARG A 6 7.75 -2.41 20.08
CA ARG A 6 6.85 -3.56 20.08
C ARG A 6 6.52 -3.98 18.65
N SER A 7 5.90 -5.14 18.49
CA SER A 7 5.35 -5.57 17.21
C SER A 7 4.33 -4.54 16.69
N PRO A 8 4.33 -4.24 15.35
CA PRO A 8 3.33 -3.36 14.78
C PRO A 8 1.96 -4.04 14.79
N ARG A 9 0.94 -3.28 15.19
CA ARG A 9 -0.45 -3.70 15.11
C ARG A 9 -1.17 -2.87 14.07
N LEU A 10 -1.74 -3.54 13.06
CA LEU A 10 -2.30 -2.90 11.87
C LEU A 10 -3.75 -3.31 11.67
N ALA A 11 -4.62 -2.33 11.43
CA ALA A 11 -5.99 -2.58 11.01
C ALA A 11 -6.10 -2.44 9.48
N THR A 12 -6.86 -3.32 8.82
CA THR A 12 -7.13 -3.24 7.38
C THR A 12 -8.62 -3.31 7.11
N LEU A 13 -9.06 -2.57 6.10
CA LEU A 13 -10.42 -2.65 5.58
C LEU A 13 -10.39 -3.29 4.18
N CYS A 14 -11.13 -4.39 4.02
CA CYS A 14 -11.47 -4.91 2.70
C CYS A 14 -12.93 -4.58 2.38
N LEU A 15 -13.23 -4.21 1.13
CA LEU A 15 -14.56 -3.79 0.70
C LEU A 15 -15.06 -4.62 -0.47
N GLN A 16 -16.36 -4.91 -0.47
CA GLN A 16 -17.06 -5.39 -1.64
C GLN A 16 -17.48 -4.20 -2.51
N GLY A 17 -17.24 -4.30 -3.81
CA GLY A 17 -17.62 -3.27 -4.79
C GLY A 17 -16.44 -2.61 -5.49
N ASN A 18 -16.75 -1.58 -6.28
CA ASN A 18 -15.80 -0.87 -7.12
C ASN A 18 -14.99 0.18 -6.35
N THR A 19 -13.83 0.53 -6.89
CA THR A 19 -13.08 1.71 -6.48
C THR A 19 -13.87 3.00 -6.77
N ALA A 20 -13.53 4.09 -6.07
CA ALA A 20 -14.12 5.40 -6.35
C ALA A 20 -13.80 5.83 -7.79
N ALA A 21 -14.81 6.31 -8.52
CA ALA A 21 -14.70 6.78 -9.89
C ALA A 21 -14.91 8.32 -10.01
N SER A 22 -15.35 8.95 -8.93
CA SER A 22 -15.63 10.37 -8.88
C SER A 22 -15.59 10.92 -7.43
N THR A 23 -15.62 12.23 -7.29
CA THR A 23 -15.74 12.89 -5.98
C THR A 23 -17.09 12.63 -5.29
N LYS A 24 -18.13 12.21 -6.03
CA LYS A 24 -19.42 11.84 -5.44
C LYS A 24 -19.29 10.55 -4.62
N ASP A 25 -18.45 9.63 -5.05
CA ASP A 25 -18.22 8.37 -4.32
C ASP A 25 -17.53 8.60 -2.99
N ASN A 26 -16.76 9.68 -2.84
CA ASN A 26 -16.15 10.04 -1.57
C ASN A 26 -17.20 10.28 -0.48
N ALA A 27 -18.34 10.89 -0.82
CA ALA A 27 -19.42 11.14 0.13
C ALA A 27 -20.01 9.84 0.71
N ALA A 28 -20.15 8.79 -0.11
CA ALA A 28 -20.61 7.49 0.34
C ALA A 28 -19.58 6.76 1.22
N ARG A 29 -18.29 7.05 1.07
CA ARG A 29 -17.21 6.37 1.81
C ARG A 29 -16.89 7.00 3.16
N ILE A 30 -17.29 8.24 3.39
CA ILE A 30 -17.12 8.91 4.68
C ILE A 30 -17.88 8.20 5.80
N PRO A 31 -19.19 7.87 5.67
CA PRO A 31 -19.90 7.09 6.68
C PRO A 31 -19.28 5.72 6.96
N LEU A 32 -18.72 5.09 5.94
CA LEU A 32 -18.02 3.81 6.11
C LEU A 32 -16.73 3.98 6.94
N LEU A 33 -15.95 5.04 6.69
CA LEU A 33 -14.77 5.36 7.51
C LEU A 33 -15.18 5.65 8.96
N GLU A 34 -16.26 6.39 9.18
CA GLU A 34 -16.80 6.68 10.51
C GLU A 34 -17.20 5.40 11.25
N GLU A 35 -17.83 4.45 10.57
CA GLU A 35 -18.20 3.15 11.14
C GLU A 35 -16.98 2.32 11.51
N VAL A 36 -15.95 2.27 10.64
CA VAL A 36 -14.67 1.62 10.95
C VAL A 36 -14.06 2.20 12.22
N VAL A 37 -14.02 3.53 12.34
CA VAL A 37 -13.51 4.23 13.53
C VAL A 37 -14.35 3.87 14.77
N ARG A 38 -15.69 3.85 14.65
CA ARG A 38 -16.59 3.49 15.75
C ARG A 38 -16.29 2.06 16.27
N ILE A 39 -16.15 1.10 15.36
CA ILE A 39 -15.85 -0.28 15.73
C ILE A 39 -14.47 -0.37 16.41
N LEU A 40 -13.44 0.24 15.83
CA LEU A 40 -12.11 0.23 16.43
C LEU A 40 -12.11 0.84 17.83
N ARG A 41 -12.80 1.96 18.05
CA ARG A 41 -12.92 2.59 19.37
C ARG A 41 -13.62 1.73 20.42
N GLN A 42 -14.56 0.89 20.00
CA GLN A 42 -15.25 -0.06 20.90
C GLN A 42 -14.34 -1.23 21.29
N GLN A 43 -13.36 -1.57 20.46
CA GLN A 43 -12.48 -2.73 20.64
C GLN A 43 -11.18 -2.34 21.34
N ARG A 44 -11.27 -1.83 22.56
CA ARG A 44 -10.13 -1.31 23.35
C ARG A 44 -8.98 -2.32 23.52
N ALA A 45 -9.27 -3.62 23.56
CA ALA A 45 -8.26 -4.67 23.72
C ALA A 45 -7.25 -4.73 22.55
N TRP A 46 -7.58 -4.15 21.39
CA TRP A 46 -6.72 -4.14 20.21
C TRP A 46 -5.85 -2.88 20.06
N HIS A 47 -5.98 -1.94 20.98
CA HIS A 47 -5.15 -0.74 21.01
C HIS A 47 -3.84 -0.97 21.81
N PRO A 48 -2.77 -0.22 21.47
CA PRO A 48 -2.69 0.75 20.39
C PRO A 48 -2.55 0.11 19.01
N ILE A 49 -3.19 0.70 18.00
CA ILE A 49 -3.07 0.36 16.57
C ILE A 49 -2.12 1.35 15.92
N ASP A 50 -1.14 0.88 15.16
CA ASP A 50 -0.12 1.74 14.54
C ASP A 50 -0.57 2.35 13.22
N ALA A 51 -1.39 1.60 12.45
CA ALA A 51 -1.99 2.13 11.24
C ALA A 51 -3.33 1.48 10.91
N LEU A 52 -4.24 2.29 10.33
CA LEU A 52 -5.44 1.85 9.63
C LEU A 52 -5.18 1.94 8.13
N VAL A 53 -5.30 0.81 7.43
CA VAL A 53 -5.07 0.71 5.99
C VAL A 53 -6.40 0.50 5.27
N LEU A 54 -6.74 1.43 4.38
CA LEU A 54 -7.91 1.40 3.52
C LEU A 54 -7.53 0.91 2.11
N PRO A 55 -8.46 0.33 1.33
CA PRO A 55 -8.14 -0.26 0.04
C PRO A 55 -7.72 0.77 -1.03
N GLY A 56 -7.15 0.28 -2.13
CA GLY A 56 -6.79 1.08 -3.28
C GLY A 56 -8.02 1.72 -3.93
N GLY A 57 -7.95 3.02 -4.24
CA GLY A 57 -9.10 3.74 -4.80
C GLY A 57 -10.26 3.89 -3.81
N PHE A 58 -9.98 3.91 -2.50
CA PHE A 58 -10.99 4.22 -1.49
C PHE A 58 -11.54 5.63 -1.66
N PHE A 59 -10.69 6.60 -1.97
CA PHE A 59 -11.10 7.95 -2.33
C PHE A 59 -10.69 8.30 -3.77
N TRP A 60 -11.40 9.27 -4.33
CA TRP A 60 -11.11 9.91 -5.59
C TRP A 60 -10.54 11.30 -5.37
N LEU A 61 -9.42 11.61 -6.02
CA LEU A 61 -8.84 12.94 -6.06
C LEU A 61 -9.43 13.73 -7.22
N SER A 62 -9.86 14.96 -6.95
CA SER A 62 -10.40 15.86 -7.98
C SER A 62 -9.34 16.36 -8.95
N LYS A 63 -8.08 16.32 -8.53
CA LYS A 63 -6.91 16.82 -9.27
C LYS A 63 -5.93 15.71 -9.60
N VAL A 64 -5.13 15.89 -10.64
CA VAL A 64 -4.05 14.99 -11.01
C VAL A 64 -2.92 15.07 -9.99
N LEU A 65 -2.44 13.93 -9.51
CA LEU A 65 -1.30 13.85 -8.57
C LEU A 65 0.06 14.20 -9.20
N GLY A 66 0.09 14.58 -10.45
CA GLY A 66 1.29 14.80 -11.26
C GLY A 66 2.31 15.81 -10.75
N ALA A 67 2.18 16.30 -9.52
CA ALA A 67 3.14 17.19 -8.89
C ALA A 67 4.43 16.43 -8.52
N SER A 68 5.56 16.93 -8.97
CA SER A 68 6.88 16.34 -8.75
C SER A 68 7.35 16.45 -7.30
N THR A 69 6.97 17.51 -6.57
CA THR A 69 7.41 17.74 -5.19
C THR A 69 6.36 17.29 -4.17
N PHE A 70 6.82 16.90 -2.98
CA PHE A 70 5.93 16.49 -1.89
C PHE A 70 5.03 17.64 -1.42
N GLU A 71 5.57 18.84 -1.35
CA GLU A 71 4.83 20.03 -0.94
C GLU A 71 3.65 20.32 -1.89
N ARG A 72 3.86 20.15 -3.18
CA ARG A 72 2.77 20.27 -4.16
C ARG A 72 1.71 19.19 -3.99
N ARG A 73 2.12 17.94 -3.72
CA ARG A 73 1.16 16.85 -3.43
C ARG A 73 0.38 17.15 -2.16
N ARG A 74 1.06 17.61 -1.12
CA ARG A 74 0.44 18.03 0.14
C ARG A 74 -0.59 19.14 -0.08
N SER A 75 -0.24 20.16 -0.84
CA SER A 75 -1.15 21.26 -1.22
C SER A 75 -2.35 20.79 -2.04
N LEU A 76 -2.17 19.84 -2.96
CA LEU A 76 -3.26 19.27 -3.75
C LEU A 76 -4.26 18.52 -2.86
N VAL A 77 -3.76 17.70 -1.96
CA VAL A 77 -4.57 16.87 -1.05
C VAL A 77 -5.25 17.72 0.02
N SER A 78 -4.62 18.81 0.47
CA SER A 78 -5.21 19.71 1.48
C SER A 78 -6.52 20.37 1.03
N GLY A 79 -6.73 20.51 -0.28
CA GLY A 79 -7.97 21.03 -0.86
C GLY A 79 -9.07 19.98 -1.06
N GLU A 80 -8.84 18.70 -0.76
CA GLU A 80 -9.82 17.64 -0.97
C GLU A 80 -10.82 17.52 0.20
N ARG A 81 -12.09 17.41 -0.13
CA ARG A 81 -13.18 17.34 0.89
C ARG A 81 -13.06 16.13 1.82
N PHE A 82 -12.56 15.01 1.33
CA PHE A 82 -12.40 13.80 2.15
C PHE A 82 -11.33 13.96 3.25
N LEU A 83 -10.42 14.93 3.13
CA LEU A 83 -9.37 15.15 4.12
C LEU A 83 -9.95 15.48 5.49
N ALA A 84 -11.01 16.26 5.56
CA ALA A 84 -11.68 16.57 6.83
C ALA A 84 -12.16 15.30 7.56
N ALA A 85 -12.69 14.31 6.81
CA ALA A 85 -13.12 13.04 7.38
C ALA A 85 -11.91 12.20 7.83
N VAL A 86 -10.81 12.20 7.08
CA VAL A 86 -9.55 11.54 7.46
C VAL A 86 -8.99 12.14 8.75
N MET A 87 -8.94 13.46 8.85
CA MET A 87 -8.45 14.15 10.06
C MET A 87 -9.35 13.90 11.28
N LYS A 88 -10.68 13.91 11.09
CA LYS A 88 -11.65 13.53 12.15
C LYS A 88 -11.42 12.09 12.62
N ALA A 89 -11.22 11.15 11.71
CA ALA A 89 -10.94 9.75 12.02
C ALA A 89 -9.65 9.59 12.83
N LEU A 90 -8.58 10.25 12.41
CA LEU A 90 -7.30 10.26 13.11
C LEU A 90 -7.44 10.83 14.54
N THR A 91 -8.10 11.98 14.69
CA THR A 91 -8.35 12.60 16.01
C THR A 91 -9.13 11.66 16.94
N GLN A 92 -10.13 10.96 16.42
CA GLN A 92 -10.94 10.03 17.20
C GLN A 92 -10.18 8.76 17.62
N LEU A 93 -9.24 8.30 16.82
CA LEU A 93 -8.44 7.09 17.10
C LEU A 93 -7.22 7.38 17.96
N ASP A 94 -6.68 8.60 17.90
CA ASP A 94 -5.45 9.00 18.60
C ASP A 94 -5.55 8.85 20.12
N ALA A 95 -6.73 9.08 20.69
CA ALA A 95 -6.99 8.91 22.12
C ALA A 95 -6.71 7.46 22.63
N LEU A 96 -6.83 6.47 21.76
CA LEU A 96 -6.57 5.05 22.08
C LEU A 96 -5.29 4.51 21.41
N SER A 97 -4.83 5.17 20.37
CA SER A 97 -3.66 4.82 19.57
C SER A 97 -2.85 6.07 19.23
N PRO A 98 -2.12 6.63 20.20
CA PRO A 98 -1.34 7.85 19.98
C PRO A 98 -0.38 7.71 18.80
N GLY A 99 -0.44 8.68 17.88
CA GLY A 99 0.39 8.70 16.70
C GLY A 99 -0.03 7.71 15.60
N ILE A 100 -1.26 7.18 15.63
CA ILE A 100 -1.79 6.30 14.57
C ILE A 100 -1.65 6.94 13.19
N ARG A 101 -1.38 6.12 12.18
CA ARG A 101 -1.36 6.52 10.76
C ARG A 101 -2.63 6.03 10.07
N LEU A 102 -3.17 6.85 9.16
CA LEU A 102 -4.22 6.42 8.24
C LEU A 102 -3.62 6.33 6.83
N ILE A 103 -3.68 5.13 6.26
CA ILE A 103 -3.16 4.83 4.94
C ILE A 103 -4.35 4.57 4.01
N THR A 104 -4.45 5.27 2.90
CA THR A 104 -5.56 5.08 1.95
C THR A 104 -5.06 5.03 0.51
N GLY A 105 -5.65 4.15 -0.28
CA GLY A 105 -5.47 4.20 -1.72
C GLY A 105 -6.42 5.21 -2.36
N VAL A 106 -5.91 5.93 -3.34
CA VAL A 106 -6.69 6.92 -4.09
C VAL A 106 -6.62 6.66 -5.60
N MET A 107 -7.69 7.05 -6.28
CA MET A 107 -7.75 7.19 -7.73
C MET A 107 -7.79 8.68 -8.08
N ALA A 108 -7.13 9.07 -9.18
CA ALA A 108 -7.15 10.43 -9.68
C ALA A 108 -7.38 10.46 -11.20
N LYS A 109 -7.82 11.59 -11.72
CA LYS A 109 -7.96 11.79 -13.17
C LYS A 109 -6.62 11.52 -13.86
N PRO A 110 -6.65 10.94 -15.08
CA PRO A 110 -5.44 10.84 -15.90
C PRO A 110 -4.94 12.23 -16.28
N ARG A 111 -3.63 12.38 -16.39
CA ARG A 111 -3.02 13.62 -16.85
C ARG A 111 -3.34 13.91 -18.30
N GLU A 112 -3.38 12.87 -19.11
CA GLU A 112 -3.70 12.94 -20.54
C GLU A 112 -4.84 11.99 -20.91
N LYS A 113 -5.58 12.31 -21.96
CA LYS A 113 -6.68 11.46 -22.48
C LYS A 113 -6.22 10.05 -22.88
N THR A 114 -4.94 9.90 -23.22
CA THR A 114 -4.30 8.63 -23.62
C THR A 114 -3.83 7.80 -22.43
N GLU A 115 -3.93 8.33 -21.22
CA GLU A 115 -3.50 7.64 -19.99
C GLU A 115 -4.69 7.09 -19.22
N ARG A 116 -4.41 6.06 -18.40
CA ARG A 116 -5.35 5.57 -17.39
C ARG A 116 -5.36 6.49 -16.16
N THR A 117 -6.39 6.35 -15.35
CA THR A 117 -6.46 7.01 -14.03
C THR A 117 -5.17 6.79 -13.24
N GLU A 118 -4.68 7.83 -12.60
CA GLU A 118 -3.57 7.70 -11.66
C GLU A 118 -4.02 6.93 -10.41
N GLN A 119 -3.10 6.17 -9.85
CA GLN A 119 -3.30 5.39 -8.63
C GLN A 119 -2.18 5.74 -7.65
N ALA A 120 -2.55 5.98 -6.38
CA ALA A 120 -1.57 6.23 -5.34
C ALA A 120 -2.00 5.67 -3.99
N CYS A 121 -1.01 5.43 -3.14
CA CYS A 121 -1.16 5.18 -1.72
C CYS A 121 -0.74 6.44 -0.97
N LEU A 122 -1.60 6.98 -0.12
CA LEU A 122 -1.36 8.17 0.68
C LEU A 122 -1.36 7.81 2.17
N ALA A 123 -0.48 8.43 2.92
CA ALA A 123 -0.38 8.26 4.37
C ALA A 123 -0.58 9.59 5.09
N PHE A 124 -1.37 9.56 6.16
CA PHE A 124 -1.73 10.71 6.97
C PHE A 124 -1.46 10.47 8.44
N ASP A 125 -1.13 11.56 9.13
CA ASP A 125 -1.19 11.67 10.59
C ASP A 125 -1.93 12.95 11.00
N GLN A 126 -1.87 13.34 12.28
CA GLN A 126 -2.50 14.55 12.81
C GLN A 126 -2.02 15.85 12.15
N THR A 127 -0.88 15.86 11.48
CA THR A 127 -0.33 17.01 10.76
C THR A 127 -0.75 17.08 9.30
N GLY A 128 -1.47 16.06 8.80
CA GLY A 128 -1.93 15.93 7.41
C GLY A 128 -1.17 14.85 6.62
N LEU A 129 -0.92 15.09 5.33
CA LEU A 129 -0.21 14.16 4.46
C LEU A 129 1.27 14.05 4.87
N ILE A 130 1.72 12.82 5.19
CA ILE A 130 3.11 12.50 5.58
C ILE A 130 3.81 11.58 4.59
N GLY A 131 3.09 10.92 3.69
CA GLY A 131 3.65 10.02 2.69
C GLY A 131 2.76 9.90 1.46
N ALA A 132 3.38 9.68 0.30
CA ALA A 132 2.68 9.51 -0.96
C ALA A 132 3.47 8.60 -1.92
N ALA A 133 2.85 7.51 -2.34
CA ALA A 133 3.43 6.56 -3.27
C ALA A 133 2.52 6.38 -4.49
N ARG A 134 2.85 7.03 -5.61
CA ARG A 134 2.17 6.77 -6.88
C ARG A 134 2.59 5.40 -7.41
N LYS A 135 1.69 4.76 -8.15
CA LYS A 135 1.95 3.46 -8.76
C LYS A 135 3.07 3.53 -9.79
N ILE A 136 4.04 2.63 -9.67
CA ILE A 136 5.19 2.55 -10.59
C ILE A 136 5.20 1.25 -11.41
N PHE A 137 4.55 0.18 -10.94
CA PHE A 137 4.48 -1.10 -11.64
C PHE A 137 3.06 -1.37 -12.16
N PRO A 138 2.80 -1.13 -13.47
CA PRO A 138 1.50 -1.44 -14.05
C PRO A 138 1.27 -2.95 -14.13
N THR A 139 0.01 -3.37 -14.03
CA THR A 139 -0.39 -4.72 -14.40
C THR A 139 -0.37 -4.89 -15.92
N GLN A 140 -0.45 -6.14 -16.41
CA GLN A 140 -0.61 -6.37 -17.84
C GLN A 140 -1.85 -5.67 -18.42
N ALA A 141 -2.97 -5.68 -17.70
CA ALA A 141 -4.19 -5.01 -18.11
C ALA A 141 -4.02 -3.49 -18.22
N GLU A 142 -3.26 -2.89 -17.28
CA GLU A 142 -2.96 -1.45 -17.29
C GLU A 142 -1.93 -1.05 -18.34
N SER A 143 -1.19 -2.02 -18.91
CA SER A 143 -0.16 -1.79 -19.92
C SER A 143 -0.65 -2.03 -21.35
N ARG A 144 -1.90 -2.50 -21.54
CA ARG A 144 -2.47 -2.86 -22.85
C ARG A 144 -3.54 -1.86 -23.28
N GLY A 145 -3.74 -1.81 -24.59
CA GLY A 145 -4.79 -1.01 -25.21
C GLY A 145 -4.38 0.44 -25.50
N ARG A 146 -5.37 1.25 -25.89
CA ARG A 146 -5.15 2.66 -26.30
C ARG A 146 -4.81 3.57 -25.12
N ARG A 147 -5.22 3.19 -23.91
CA ARG A 147 -4.88 3.90 -22.67
C ARG A 147 -4.05 2.99 -21.81
N PHE A 148 -2.91 3.44 -21.35
CA PHE A 148 -2.01 2.69 -20.47
C PHE A 148 -1.48 3.58 -19.34
N MET A 149 -1.03 2.93 -18.29
CA MET A 149 -0.42 3.62 -17.15
C MET A 149 1.01 4.07 -17.52
N THR A 150 1.32 5.32 -17.22
CA THR A 150 2.66 5.91 -17.43
C THR A 150 3.27 6.27 -16.08
N PRO A 151 4.16 5.43 -15.52
CA PRO A 151 4.84 5.74 -14.28
C PRO A 151 5.73 6.99 -14.40
N PHE A 152 5.87 7.71 -13.29
CA PHE A 152 6.79 8.84 -13.19
C PHE A 152 8.16 8.37 -12.73
N VAL A 153 9.21 8.76 -13.46
CA VAL A 153 10.60 8.39 -13.17
C VAL A 153 11.02 8.81 -11.76
N ASP A 154 10.61 10.02 -11.33
CA ASP A 154 10.95 10.56 -10.03
C ASP A 154 10.43 9.71 -8.86
N ASP A 155 9.35 8.95 -9.07
CA ASP A 155 8.77 8.10 -8.03
C ASP A 155 9.60 6.83 -7.75
N TYR A 156 10.51 6.46 -8.65
CA TYR A 156 11.39 5.30 -8.44
C TYR A 156 12.45 5.54 -7.37
N ALA A 157 12.84 6.79 -7.14
CA ALA A 157 13.83 7.17 -6.13
C ALA A 157 13.21 8.03 -4.99
N SER A 158 11.87 8.01 -4.84
CA SER A 158 11.17 8.89 -3.90
C SER A 158 11.15 8.32 -2.49
N ASP A 159 11.72 9.06 -1.54
CA ASP A 159 11.64 8.76 -0.11
C ASP A 159 10.22 8.91 0.49
N GLN A 160 9.32 9.60 -0.20
CA GLN A 160 7.93 9.81 0.23
C GLN A 160 7.12 8.52 0.36
N ARG A 161 7.67 7.40 -0.14
CA ARG A 161 7.11 6.06 0.02
C ARG A 161 7.36 5.44 1.39
N PHE A 162 8.19 6.03 2.20
CA PHE A 162 8.61 5.48 3.48
C PHE A 162 8.14 6.39 4.61
N ILE A 163 7.42 5.80 5.57
CA ILE A 163 6.92 6.51 6.74
C ILE A 163 7.28 5.75 8.02
N GLU A 164 7.44 6.46 9.12
CA GLU A 164 7.57 5.86 10.45
C GLU A 164 6.18 5.65 11.05
N LEU A 165 5.91 4.44 11.52
CA LEU A 165 4.72 4.09 12.30
C LEU A 165 4.89 4.51 13.76
N SER A 166 3.80 4.57 14.52
CA SER A 166 3.81 4.99 15.94
C SER A 166 4.69 4.13 16.84
N ASN A 167 4.91 2.86 16.49
CA ASN A 167 5.82 1.97 17.23
C ASN A 167 7.29 2.09 16.81
N GLY A 168 7.63 3.02 15.89
CA GLY A 168 8.98 3.21 15.38
C GLY A 168 9.38 2.31 14.20
N SER A 169 8.45 1.46 13.69
CA SER A 169 8.71 0.64 12.50
C SER A 169 8.72 1.49 11.24
N LEU A 170 9.64 1.23 10.33
CA LEU A 170 9.66 1.83 9.00
C LEU A 170 8.71 1.07 8.07
N ALA A 171 7.69 1.76 7.56
CA ALA A 171 6.72 1.21 6.61
C ALA A 171 6.96 1.74 5.19
N ALA A 172 6.93 0.83 4.20
CA ALA A 172 6.94 1.17 2.78
C ALA A 172 5.51 1.12 2.21
N LEU A 173 5.12 2.18 1.51
CA LEU A 173 3.80 2.34 0.91
C LEU A 173 3.80 1.79 -0.52
N HIS A 174 2.83 0.95 -0.85
CA HIS A 174 2.66 0.35 -2.17
C HIS A 174 1.26 0.62 -2.71
N SER A 175 1.21 1.14 -3.94
CA SER A 175 -0.04 1.25 -4.67
C SER A 175 -0.24 -0.03 -5.49
N CYS A 176 -1.12 -0.91 -5.02
CA CYS A 176 -1.54 -2.12 -5.70
C CYS A 176 -0.34 -2.99 -6.14
N TYR A 177 -0.17 -3.17 -7.44
CA TYR A 177 0.83 -4.07 -8.05
C TYR A 177 2.29 -3.69 -7.76
N ASP A 178 2.57 -2.52 -7.18
CA ASP A 178 3.91 -2.12 -6.73
C ASP A 178 4.52 -3.12 -5.74
N LEU A 179 3.67 -3.79 -4.94
CA LEU A 179 4.11 -4.82 -4.00
C LEU A 179 4.81 -5.98 -4.72
N PHE A 180 4.34 -6.36 -5.91
CA PHE A 180 5.00 -7.40 -6.72
C PHE A 180 6.37 -6.93 -7.24
N GLY A 181 6.48 -5.65 -7.63
CA GLY A 181 7.77 -5.06 -8.00
C GLY A 181 8.78 -5.11 -6.85
N THR A 182 8.32 -4.88 -5.63
CA THR A 182 9.12 -5.00 -4.41
C THR A 182 9.63 -6.44 -4.21
N ALA A 183 8.79 -7.45 -4.45
CA ALA A 183 9.18 -8.86 -4.34
C ALA A 183 10.21 -9.30 -5.38
N ASP A 184 10.26 -8.63 -6.51
CA ASP A 184 11.15 -8.95 -7.63
C ASP A 184 12.53 -8.27 -7.57
N ILE A 185 12.77 -7.41 -6.58
CA ILE A 185 14.08 -6.78 -6.38
C ILE A 185 15.14 -7.87 -6.18
N GLY A 186 16.16 -7.86 -7.05
CA GLY A 186 17.25 -8.84 -7.01
C GLY A 186 16.96 -10.18 -7.68
N SER A 187 15.73 -10.47 -8.12
CA SER A 187 15.37 -11.72 -8.80
C SER A 187 15.33 -11.62 -10.33
N GLY A 188 15.75 -10.48 -10.89
CA GLY A 188 15.68 -10.26 -12.33
C GLY A 188 14.29 -9.95 -12.89
N GLY A 189 13.23 -9.99 -12.09
CA GLY A 189 11.83 -9.59 -12.31
C GLY A 189 11.32 -9.22 -13.73
N GLY A 190 11.83 -9.91 -14.77
CA GLY A 190 11.73 -9.48 -16.16
C GLY A 190 10.29 -9.34 -16.68
N ALA A 191 9.39 -10.25 -16.30
CA ALA A 191 8.02 -10.24 -16.82
C ALA A 191 7.21 -9.02 -16.34
N ARG A 192 7.41 -8.56 -15.11
CA ARG A 192 6.70 -7.38 -14.56
C ARG A 192 7.30 -6.08 -15.04
N ARG A 193 8.62 -6.04 -15.21
CA ARG A 193 9.33 -4.89 -15.80
C ARG A 193 8.93 -4.69 -17.27
N ALA A 194 8.67 -5.77 -18.00
CA ALA A 194 8.21 -5.71 -19.38
C ALA A 194 6.80 -5.12 -19.55
N ALA A 195 6.01 -5.01 -18.48
CA ALA A 195 4.70 -4.39 -18.53
C ALA A 195 4.74 -2.85 -18.62
N ILE A 196 5.87 -2.22 -18.31
CA ILE A 196 6.05 -0.76 -18.45
C ILE A 196 6.17 -0.44 -19.95
N LYS A 197 5.27 0.39 -20.47
CA LYS A 197 5.21 0.79 -21.88
C LYS A 197 5.61 2.25 -22.13
N ALA A 198 5.60 3.05 -21.10
CA ALA A 198 6.03 4.43 -21.14
C ALA A 198 6.51 4.88 -19.77
N LEU A 199 7.35 5.90 -19.75
CA LEU A 199 7.83 6.59 -18.56
C LEU A 199 7.54 8.08 -18.70
N ARG A 200 7.28 8.76 -17.60
CA ARG A 200 7.13 10.20 -17.56
C ARG A 200 8.23 10.82 -16.68
N HIS A 201 8.82 11.88 -17.18
CA HIS A 201 9.77 12.72 -16.49
C HIS A 201 9.39 14.21 -16.68
N GLN A 202 10.11 15.13 -16.08
CA GLN A 202 9.78 16.57 -16.14
C GLN A 202 9.72 17.11 -17.57
N GLY A 203 10.56 16.60 -18.48
CA GLY A 203 10.64 17.04 -19.88
C GLY A 203 9.60 16.37 -20.81
N GLY A 204 8.78 15.44 -20.34
CA GLY A 204 7.78 14.78 -21.18
C GLY A 204 7.57 13.30 -20.91
N ARG A 205 7.07 12.60 -21.95
CA ARG A 205 6.81 11.15 -21.91
C ARG A 205 7.71 10.42 -22.88
N LEU A 206 8.36 9.38 -22.41
CA LEU A 206 9.24 8.51 -23.20
C LEU A 206 8.56 7.16 -23.40
N MET A 207 8.37 6.76 -24.66
CA MET A 207 7.67 5.55 -25.05
C MET A 207 8.62 4.39 -25.27
N GLU A 208 8.14 3.17 -25.06
CA GLU A 208 8.85 1.95 -25.46
C GLU A 208 9.17 2.02 -26.97
N GLY A 209 10.43 1.73 -27.33
CA GLY A 209 10.93 1.84 -28.69
C GLY A 209 11.58 3.19 -29.05
N GLN A 210 11.37 4.22 -28.26
CA GLN A 210 12.09 5.50 -28.45
C GLN A 210 13.52 5.41 -27.91
N GLU A 211 14.40 6.23 -28.49
CA GLU A 211 15.79 6.36 -28.01
C GLU A 211 15.82 6.75 -26.52
N GLY A 212 16.75 6.18 -25.78
CA GLY A 212 16.91 6.42 -24.34
C GLY A 212 15.87 5.72 -23.43
N TYR A 213 14.76 5.17 -23.97
CA TYR A 213 13.72 4.53 -23.16
C TYR A 213 14.27 3.40 -22.27
N ARG A 214 15.04 2.48 -22.85
CA ARG A 214 15.59 1.34 -22.08
C ARG A 214 16.52 1.80 -20.98
N ALA A 215 17.43 2.72 -21.29
CA ALA A 215 18.35 3.28 -20.30
C ALA A 215 17.64 3.98 -19.14
N SER A 216 16.64 4.81 -19.46
CA SER A 216 15.82 5.50 -18.45
C SER A 216 15.03 4.52 -17.57
N ARG A 217 14.40 3.49 -18.18
CA ARG A 217 13.68 2.44 -17.45
C ARG A 217 14.61 1.67 -16.51
N ASP A 218 15.74 1.22 -17.00
CA ASP A 218 16.65 0.36 -16.25
C ASP A 218 17.33 1.14 -15.11
N SER A 219 17.69 2.40 -15.36
CA SER A 219 18.19 3.32 -14.33
C SER A 219 17.15 3.57 -13.23
N SER A 220 15.89 3.82 -13.61
CA SER A 220 14.80 4.04 -12.65
C SER A 220 14.54 2.79 -11.80
N LEU A 221 14.53 1.61 -12.42
CA LEU A 221 14.36 0.35 -11.69
C LEU A 221 15.51 0.08 -10.73
N ALA A 222 16.74 0.41 -11.13
CA ALA A 222 17.91 0.31 -10.25
C ALA A 222 17.82 1.31 -9.09
N ALA A 223 17.39 2.54 -9.33
CA ALA A 223 17.17 3.54 -8.28
C ALA A 223 16.13 3.07 -7.26
N TRP A 224 15.01 2.49 -7.72
CA TRP A 224 14.02 1.87 -6.85
C TRP A 224 14.61 0.73 -6.01
N ALA A 225 15.31 -0.22 -6.65
CA ALA A 225 15.91 -1.36 -5.97
C ALA A 225 16.91 -0.94 -4.89
N ASN A 226 17.77 0.02 -5.20
CA ASN A 226 18.77 0.56 -4.29
C ASN A 226 18.10 1.28 -3.10
N LEU A 227 17.07 2.09 -3.36
CA LEU A 227 16.32 2.80 -2.32
C LEU A 227 15.67 1.81 -1.34
N VAL A 228 14.96 0.79 -1.84
CA VAL A 228 14.32 -0.20 -0.98
C VAL A 228 15.35 -1.01 -0.19
N ALA A 229 16.46 -1.39 -0.80
CA ALA A 229 17.56 -2.09 -0.13
C ALA A 229 18.17 -1.25 0.99
N ALA A 230 18.43 0.04 0.72
CA ALA A 230 19.00 0.98 1.70
C ALA A 230 18.03 1.26 2.86
N LYS A 231 16.74 1.40 2.60
CA LYS A 231 15.71 1.67 3.62
C LYS A 231 15.36 0.43 4.45
N ALA A 232 15.46 -0.78 3.89
CA ALA A 232 15.16 -2.06 4.54
C ALA A 232 13.88 -2.02 5.42
N PRO A 233 12.70 -1.75 4.84
CA PRO A 233 11.48 -1.52 5.60
C PRO A 233 11.08 -2.70 6.47
N ASP A 234 10.51 -2.41 7.63
CA ASP A 234 9.97 -3.41 8.56
C ASP A 234 8.58 -3.87 8.16
N VAL A 235 7.82 -2.98 7.53
CA VAL A 235 6.42 -3.20 7.15
C VAL A 235 6.23 -2.82 5.67
N LEU A 236 5.49 -3.63 4.93
CA LEU A 236 5.10 -3.39 3.55
C LEU A 236 3.57 -3.24 3.50
N LEU A 237 3.09 -2.03 3.24
CA LEU A 237 1.66 -1.72 3.20
C LEU A 237 1.19 -1.60 1.76
N ALA A 238 0.16 -2.37 1.38
CA ALA A 238 -0.39 -2.37 0.02
C ALA A 238 -1.86 -1.95 0.00
N THR A 239 -2.16 -0.88 -0.74
CA THR A 239 -3.54 -0.47 -1.05
C THR A 239 -3.94 -1.06 -2.41
N ILE A 240 -4.70 -2.17 -2.40
CA ILE A 240 -5.03 -2.96 -3.58
C ILE A 240 -6.36 -2.47 -4.16
N HIS A 241 -6.37 -2.17 -5.48
CA HIS A 241 -7.52 -1.51 -6.11
C HIS A 241 -8.72 -2.43 -6.29
N ALA A 242 -8.56 -3.57 -6.96
CA ALA A 242 -9.67 -4.50 -7.11
C ALA A 242 -9.21 -5.92 -7.41
N PHE A 243 -9.96 -6.89 -6.88
CA PHE A 243 -9.94 -8.28 -7.33
C PHE A 243 -11.17 -8.52 -8.20
N GLU A 244 -10.94 -8.64 -9.51
CA GLU A 244 -11.99 -8.70 -10.54
C GLU A 244 -12.66 -10.08 -10.63
N ARG A 245 -12.09 -11.10 -9.98
CA ARG A 245 -12.60 -12.48 -10.01
C ARG A 245 -12.23 -13.25 -8.75
N PRO A 246 -12.99 -14.28 -8.37
CA PRO A 246 -12.68 -15.16 -7.25
C PRO A 246 -11.28 -15.79 -7.37
N GLY A 247 -10.62 -15.98 -6.24
CA GLY A 247 -9.29 -16.61 -6.16
C GLY A 247 -8.09 -15.71 -6.46
N LEU A 248 -8.30 -14.48 -6.94
CA LEU A 248 -7.20 -13.53 -7.14
C LEU A 248 -6.55 -13.11 -5.81
N ASP A 249 -7.33 -13.04 -4.74
CA ASP A 249 -6.83 -12.78 -3.40
C ASP A 249 -5.87 -13.88 -2.93
N GLY A 250 -6.17 -15.15 -3.19
CA GLY A 250 -5.27 -16.28 -2.93
C GLY A 250 -3.99 -16.23 -3.76
N TYR A 251 -4.06 -15.76 -5.01
CA TYR A 251 -2.88 -15.50 -5.83
C TYR A 251 -2.04 -14.37 -5.23
N TRP A 252 -2.68 -13.27 -4.82
CA TRP A 252 -2.02 -12.14 -4.17
C TRP A 252 -1.38 -12.51 -2.84
N GLN A 253 -2.08 -13.33 -2.03
CA GLN A 253 -1.54 -13.84 -0.77
C GLN A 253 -0.20 -14.56 -0.98
N ARG A 254 -0.12 -15.45 -1.98
CA ARG A 254 1.07 -16.27 -2.24
C ARG A 254 2.17 -15.52 -2.98
N HIS A 255 1.81 -14.82 -4.05
CA HIS A 255 2.77 -14.26 -5.02
C HIS A 255 3.06 -12.77 -4.82
N GLY A 256 2.20 -12.04 -4.11
CA GLY A 256 2.41 -10.65 -3.70
C GLY A 256 2.85 -10.57 -2.25
N ILE A 257 1.91 -10.77 -1.32
CA ILE A 257 2.08 -10.53 0.12
C ILE A 257 3.19 -11.39 0.72
N ALA A 258 3.08 -12.71 0.64
CA ALA A 258 4.05 -13.63 1.23
C ALA A 258 5.44 -13.52 0.58
N ARG A 259 5.48 -13.34 -0.74
CA ARG A 259 6.74 -13.23 -1.47
C ARG A 259 7.48 -11.91 -1.17
N ALA A 260 6.75 -10.80 -1.08
CA ALA A 260 7.32 -9.51 -0.67
C ALA A 260 7.89 -9.58 0.75
N SER A 261 7.13 -10.16 1.69
CA SER A 261 7.59 -10.40 3.06
C SER A 261 8.88 -11.25 3.12
N ALA A 262 8.94 -12.34 2.35
CA ALA A 262 10.14 -13.20 2.29
C ALA A 262 11.35 -12.48 1.67
N ALA A 263 11.12 -11.60 0.68
CA ALA A 263 12.20 -10.85 0.02
C ALA A 263 12.86 -9.81 0.92
N HIS A 264 12.14 -9.27 1.91
CA HIS A 264 12.59 -8.20 2.81
C HIS A 264 12.90 -8.67 4.24
N SER A 265 13.65 -9.76 4.36
CA SER A 265 14.21 -10.22 5.66
C SER A 265 13.19 -10.36 6.80
N GLY A 266 11.98 -10.78 6.47
CA GLY A 266 10.93 -11.01 7.45
C GLY A 266 10.04 -9.80 7.75
N ALA A 267 10.01 -8.81 6.86
CA ALA A 267 9.06 -7.71 6.97
C ALA A 267 7.61 -8.22 7.08
N LEU A 268 6.78 -7.53 7.86
CA LEU A 268 5.35 -7.72 7.83
C LEU A 268 4.79 -7.13 6.52
N SER A 269 4.16 -7.95 5.69
CA SER A 269 3.47 -7.48 4.49
C SER A 269 1.97 -7.60 4.68
N ILE A 270 1.22 -6.53 4.40
CA ILE A 270 -0.22 -6.48 4.62
C ILE A 270 -0.91 -5.68 3.52
N GLY A 271 -2.11 -6.11 3.14
CA GLY A 271 -2.92 -5.47 2.09
C GLY A 271 -4.36 -5.19 2.52
N ALA A 272 -4.91 -4.11 1.99
CA ALA A 272 -6.33 -3.80 2.01
C ALA A 272 -6.83 -3.71 0.57
N ALA A 273 -8.02 -4.28 0.25
CA ALA A 273 -8.45 -4.49 -1.12
C ALA A 273 -9.95 -4.28 -1.35
N HIS A 274 -10.32 -3.96 -2.59
CA HIS A 274 -11.67 -4.12 -3.09
C HIS A 274 -11.87 -5.51 -3.71
N PHE A 275 -13.09 -6.04 -3.58
CA PHE A 275 -13.53 -7.32 -4.13
C PHE A 275 -14.79 -7.10 -4.96
N LEU A 276 -14.76 -7.35 -6.26
CA LEU A 276 -15.93 -7.17 -7.10
C LEU A 276 -16.99 -8.27 -6.87
N GLU A 277 -16.55 -9.48 -6.55
CA GLU A 277 -17.39 -10.66 -6.37
C GLU A 277 -17.35 -11.22 -4.94
N GLY A 278 -17.79 -10.41 -3.98
CA GLY A 278 -17.84 -10.83 -2.57
C GLY A 278 -16.55 -10.54 -1.79
N LEU A 279 -16.64 -10.59 -0.46
CA LEU A 279 -15.50 -10.44 0.45
C LEU A 279 -14.66 -11.73 0.47
N PRO A 280 -13.37 -11.64 0.88
CA PRO A 280 -12.53 -12.82 0.94
C PRO A 280 -13.16 -13.86 1.86
N LYS A 281 -13.42 -15.02 1.28
CA LYS A 281 -13.75 -16.23 2.01
C LYS A 281 -12.46 -16.91 2.43
N ASP A 282 -12.56 -17.91 3.25
CA ASP A 282 -11.47 -18.62 3.92
C ASP A 282 -10.15 -18.75 3.14
N GLY A 283 -9.03 -18.49 3.83
CA GLY A 283 -7.67 -18.79 3.39
C GLY A 283 -6.82 -17.61 2.89
N SER A 284 -7.41 -16.48 2.49
CA SER A 284 -6.65 -15.28 2.14
C SER A 284 -6.82 -14.20 3.21
N THR A 285 -5.74 -13.95 3.93
CA THR A 285 -5.71 -12.88 4.95
C THR A 285 -5.20 -11.56 4.38
N LEU A 286 -4.53 -11.59 3.22
CA LEU A 286 -3.72 -10.49 2.67
C LEU A 286 -2.67 -9.98 3.66
N ALA A 287 -2.20 -10.87 4.54
CA ALA A 287 -1.19 -10.58 5.53
C ALA A 287 -0.20 -11.75 5.65
N ALA A 288 1.09 -11.44 5.73
CA ALA A 288 2.15 -12.41 5.94
C ALA A 288 3.36 -11.76 6.62
N TYR A 289 4.13 -12.56 7.35
CA TYR A 289 5.45 -12.20 7.83
C TYR A 289 6.46 -13.24 7.34
N GLY A 290 7.66 -12.79 6.99
CA GLY A 290 8.72 -13.67 6.51
C GLY A 290 9.63 -14.14 7.62
N VAL A 291 10.42 -15.19 7.31
CA VAL A 291 11.51 -15.64 8.16
C VAL A 291 12.83 -15.12 7.58
N PRO A 292 13.67 -14.45 8.38
CA PRO A 292 14.97 -13.99 7.93
C PRO A 292 15.80 -15.12 7.33
N LYS A 293 16.50 -14.86 6.22
CA LYS A 293 17.30 -15.87 5.50
C LYS A 293 18.29 -16.61 6.43
N ARG A 294 18.83 -15.93 7.42
CA ARG A 294 19.76 -16.48 8.42
C ARG A 294 19.14 -17.52 9.39
N GLU A 295 17.82 -17.52 9.54
CA GLU A 295 17.09 -18.46 10.37
C GLU A 295 16.62 -19.71 9.60
N LEU A 296 16.88 -19.74 8.29
CA LEU A 296 16.57 -20.87 7.45
C LEU A 296 17.76 -21.83 7.46
N SER A 297 17.49 -23.10 7.70
CA SER A 297 18.49 -24.17 7.52
C SER A 297 19.00 -24.18 6.06
N ALA A 298 20.24 -24.63 5.87
CA ALA A 298 20.83 -24.76 4.55
C ALA A 298 19.89 -25.56 3.61
N GLY A 299 19.60 -25.00 2.44
CA GLY A 299 18.71 -25.62 1.46
C GLY A 299 17.22 -25.26 1.56
N THR A 300 16.78 -24.53 2.60
CA THR A 300 15.39 -24.06 2.71
C THR A 300 15.20 -22.75 1.92
N SER A 301 14.19 -22.72 1.03
CA SER A 301 13.76 -21.49 0.37
C SER A 301 13.21 -20.50 1.43
N ARG A 302 13.34 -19.19 1.16
CA ARG A 302 12.72 -18.13 1.98
C ARG A 302 11.24 -18.44 2.17
N ARG A 303 10.82 -18.62 3.42
CA ARG A 303 9.43 -18.89 3.76
C ARG A 303 8.79 -17.64 4.35
N ALA A 304 7.54 -17.42 4.00
CA ALA A 304 6.67 -16.48 4.66
C ALA A 304 5.45 -17.23 5.17
N TYR A 305 4.95 -16.80 6.31
CA TYR A 305 3.77 -17.39 6.94
C TYR A 305 2.60 -16.43 6.79
N SER A 306 1.45 -16.95 6.36
CA SER A 306 0.20 -16.19 6.43
C SER A 306 -0.09 -15.81 7.88
N LEU A 307 -0.53 -14.58 8.07
CA LEU A 307 -0.87 -14.05 9.38
C LEU A 307 -2.39 -14.03 9.54
N ALA A 308 -2.90 -14.79 10.50
CA ALA A 308 -4.31 -14.74 10.87
C ALA A 308 -4.64 -13.42 11.57
N PRO A 309 -5.84 -12.84 11.35
CA PRO A 309 -6.25 -11.66 12.09
C PRO A 309 -6.51 -12.00 13.57
N LEU A 310 -6.10 -11.10 14.46
CA LEU A 310 -6.48 -11.16 15.89
C LEU A 310 -7.96 -10.85 16.09
N TYR A 311 -8.50 -10.02 15.22
CA TYR A 311 -9.90 -9.58 15.25
C TYR A 311 -10.42 -9.41 13.83
N SER A 312 -11.70 -9.74 13.61
CA SER A 312 -12.41 -9.49 12.36
C SER A 312 -13.84 -9.06 12.66
N ALA A 313 -14.31 -8.06 11.91
CA ALA A 313 -15.72 -7.63 11.92
C ALA A 313 -16.22 -7.44 10.50
N VAL A 314 -17.45 -7.84 10.26
CA VAL A 314 -18.17 -7.54 9.02
C VAL A 314 -18.91 -6.22 9.21
N LEU A 315 -18.87 -5.39 8.19
CA LEU A 315 -19.54 -4.09 8.13
C LEU A 315 -20.57 -4.11 7.00
N ASN A 316 -21.68 -3.43 7.25
CA ASN A 316 -22.63 -3.04 6.21
C ASN A 316 -23.04 -1.60 6.47
N VAL A 317 -22.64 -0.69 5.60
CA VAL A 317 -22.96 0.73 5.71
C VAL A 317 -23.50 1.22 4.37
N GLN A 318 -24.77 1.62 4.38
CA GLN A 318 -25.45 2.13 3.17
C GLN A 318 -25.32 1.19 1.96
N GLY A 319 -25.42 -0.13 2.20
CA GLY A 319 -25.29 -1.16 1.18
C GLY A 319 -23.86 -1.53 0.77
N MET A 320 -22.86 -0.87 1.31
CA MET A 320 -21.45 -1.27 1.14
C MET A 320 -21.07 -2.31 2.20
N ASN A 321 -20.67 -3.48 1.74
CA ASN A 321 -20.16 -4.54 2.61
C ASN A 321 -18.65 -4.42 2.77
N GLY A 322 -18.16 -4.65 3.99
CA GLY A 322 -16.75 -4.63 4.30
C GLY A 322 -16.33 -5.66 5.34
N SER A 323 -15.04 -5.89 5.43
CA SER A 323 -14.41 -6.68 6.48
C SER A 323 -13.26 -5.89 7.08
N LEU A 324 -13.41 -5.51 8.34
CA LEU A 324 -12.35 -4.89 9.15
C LEU A 324 -11.58 -6.00 9.86
N ARG A 325 -10.26 -5.96 9.76
CA ARG A 325 -9.37 -6.95 10.38
C ARG A 325 -8.22 -6.27 11.10
N VAL A 326 -7.79 -6.83 12.24
CA VAL A 326 -6.62 -6.36 12.99
C VAL A 326 -5.57 -7.47 13.02
N PHE A 327 -4.33 -7.11 12.74
CA PHE A 327 -3.19 -8.02 12.65
C PHE A 327 -2.04 -7.58 13.55
N GLU A 328 -1.32 -8.54 14.09
CA GLU A 328 -0.06 -8.35 14.82
C GLU A 328 0.84 -9.57 14.60
N PRO A 329 2.09 -9.39 14.15
CA PRO A 329 3.02 -10.51 14.03
C PRO A 329 3.46 -11.01 15.41
N PRO A 330 3.83 -12.29 15.55
CA PRO A 330 4.30 -12.84 16.82
C PRO A 330 5.47 -12.05 17.39
N SER A 331 5.38 -11.64 18.65
CA SER A 331 6.38 -10.80 19.34
C SER A 331 7.76 -11.44 19.42
N SER A 332 7.84 -12.77 19.60
CA SER A 332 9.10 -13.52 19.66
C SER A 332 9.96 -13.37 18.40
N ARG A 333 9.33 -13.22 17.23
CA ARG A 333 10.02 -13.03 15.95
C ARG A 333 10.35 -11.58 15.66
N TRP A 334 9.57 -10.64 16.16
CA TRP A 334 9.81 -9.22 16.01
C TRP A 334 11.01 -8.75 16.82
N ASN A 335 11.12 -9.23 18.05
CA ASN A 335 12.22 -8.89 18.95
C ASN A 335 13.57 -9.41 18.46
N THR A 336 13.64 -10.61 17.85
CA THR A 336 14.89 -11.15 17.31
C THR A 336 15.44 -10.35 16.10
N LYS A 337 14.58 -9.72 15.29
CA LYS A 337 14.99 -8.82 14.22
C LYS A 337 15.70 -7.58 14.78
N ASN A 338 15.24 -7.07 15.93
CA ASN A 338 15.72 -5.85 16.55
C ASN A 338 16.96 -6.03 17.41
N GLN A 339 17.16 -7.20 18.03
CA GLN A 339 18.31 -7.49 18.90
C GLN A 339 19.63 -7.69 18.13
N ARG A 340 19.59 -7.91 16.81
CA ARG A 340 20.76 -8.27 15.99
C ARG A 340 21.21 -7.17 15.01
N ALA A 341 20.65 -5.97 15.12
CA ALA A 341 21.12 -4.79 14.39
C ALA A 341 22.14 -3.96 15.21
N THR A 342 22.61 -4.53 16.31
CA THR A 342 23.76 -4.09 17.10
C THR A 342 24.93 -5.04 16.85
#